data_e027ef3181bfd9af5cc45c8db28e91c7
#
_entry.id   e027ef3181bfd9af5cc45c8db28e91c7
#
_cell.length_a   1.000
_cell.length_b   1.000
_cell.length_c   1.000
_cell.angle_alpha   90.00
_cell.angle_beta   90.00
_cell.angle_gamma   90.00
#
_symmetry.space_group_name_H-M   'P 1'
#
loop_
_entity.id
_entity.type
_entity.pdbx_description
1 polymer ?
#
loop_
_entity_poly.entity_id
_entity_poly.type
_entity_poly.pdbx_seq_one_letter_code
_entity_poly.pdbx_strand_id
1 'polypeptide(L)'
;VIVDAYLKGIGDFDAKKALEACVATANIDSYRGIGLYKKYGYVPYNVTDQYNSENWSLSKTLEYAYDDYCIARMAEKLGDKEVADEFYKRSRNYRNVYNPVSSFMQPRDDKGEFIRNFSPDDYTPHICESNGWQYFWSVQQDIDGLIVLTGGKERFAQKLDSMFTYNPSADDELPIFSTGMIGQYAHGNEPSHHVIYLFNAVDQPWKTQKYAARVMRELYQNTPAGLCGNEDCGQMSAWYVFSAMGFYPVDPVGGKYEIGTPLYPEMKMHLPGGKTFTVLAPAVSKENCYIQSVKLNGKNYDKSYITHEQIMDGSVFEFEMGDKPGQAWYSPR
;
A
#
# COMPACT_ATOMS: atom_id res chain seq x y z
N VAL A 1 -2.00 12.91 0.41
CA VAL A 1 -3.18 13.54 -0.21
C VAL A 1 -2.78 14.72 -1.09
N ILE A 2 -2.12 15.78 -0.57
CA ILE A 2 -1.76 17.00 -1.33
C ILE A 2 -0.94 16.64 -2.58
N VAL A 3 0.11 15.85 -2.41
CA VAL A 3 1.01 15.45 -3.50
C VAL A 3 0.31 14.58 -4.53
N ASP A 4 -0.49 13.63 -4.09
CA ASP A 4 -1.28 12.78 -4.97
C ASP A 4 -2.25 13.60 -5.83
N ALA A 5 -3.00 14.51 -5.21
CA ALA A 5 -3.87 15.44 -5.93
C ALA A 5 -3.10 16.27 -6.97
N TYR A 6 -1.96 16.85 -6.58
CA TYR A 6 -1.12 17.64 -7.49
C TYR A 6 -0.62 16.83 -8.69
N LEU A 7 -0.08 15.63 -8.47
CA LEU A 7 0.48 14.78 -9.53
C LEU A 7 -0.59 14.25 -10.50
N LYS A 8 -1.83 14.13 -10.03
CA LYS A 8 -3.00 13.73 -10.83
C LYS A 8 -3.77 14.90 -11.45
N GLY A 9 -3.31 16.13 -11.25
CA GLY A 9 -3.97 17.33 -11.77
C GLY A 9 -5.32 17.62 -11.12
N ILE A 10 -5.53 17.18 -9.89
CA ILE A 10 -6.75 17.38 -9.10
C ILE A 10 -6.59 18.63 -8.24
N GLY A 11 -7.49 19.58 -8.42
CA GLY A 11 -7.51 20.85 -7.67
C GLY A 11 -6.67 21.95 -8.31
N ASP A 12 -7.12 23.20 -8.07
CA ASP A 12 -6.44 24.42 -8.48
C ASP A 12 -5.92 25.12 -7.21
N PHE A 13 -4.67 24.83 -6.85
CA PHE A 13 -4.01 25.39 -5.69
C PHE A 13 -2.55 25.76 -5.98
N ASP A 14 -1.99 26.65 -5.18
CA ASP A 14 -0.57 27.03 -5.27
C ASP A 14 0.34 25.87 -4.85
N ALA A 15 0.80 25.11 -5.84
CA ALA A 15 1.63 23.92 -5.63
C ALA A 15 2.97 24.24 -4.97
N LYS A 16 3.57 25.42 -5.24
CA LYS A 16 4.83 25.82 -4.61
C LYS A 16 4.63 26.09 -3.13
N LYS A 17 3.58 26.82 -2.78
CA LYS A 17 3.22 27.09 -1.38
C LYS A 17 2.83 25.83 -0.63
N ALA A 18 2.17 24.89 -1.30
CA ALA A 18 1.85 23.58 -0.75
C ALA A 18 3.12 22.77 -0.46
N LEU A 19 4.10 22.75 -1.38
CA LEU A 19 5.40 22.12 -1.14
C LEU A 19 6.13 22.77 0.04
N GLU A 20 6.20 24.11 0.10
CA GLU A 20 6.80 24.85 1.22
C GLU A 20 6.18 24.44 2.56
N ALA A 21 4.85 24.32 2.62
CA ALA A 21 4.14 23.89 3.83
C ALA A 21 4.47 22.44 4.23
N CYS A 22 4.53 21.52 3.26
CA CYS A 22 4.92 20.12 3.50
C CYS A 22 6.36 20.03 4.03
N VAL A 23 7.31 20.72 3.38
CA VAL A 23 8.72 20.77 3.80
C VAL A 23 8.85 21.39 5.20
N ALA A 24 8.14 22.49 5.47
CA ALA A 24 8.16 23.12 6.78
C ALA A 24 7.66 22.16 7.86
N THR A 25 6.54 21.48 7.63
CA THR A 25 5.97 20.50 8.59
C THR A 25 6.94 19.33 8.83
N ALA A 26 7.52 18.78 7.77
CA ALA A 26 8.49 17.67 7.85
C ALA A 26 9.82 18.04 8.53
N ASN A 27 9.99 19.32 8.88
CA ASN A 27 11.17 19.85 9.56
C ASN A 27 10.89 20.44 10.95
N ILE A 28 9.67 20.34 11.48
CA ILE A 28 9.34 20.81 12.84
C ILE A 28 9.87 19.82 13.87
N ASP A 29 11.02 20.11 14.46
CA ASP A 29 11.67 19.20 15.43
C ASP A 29 10.79 18.86 16.64
N SER A 30 9.94 19.77 17.06
CA SER A 30 9.03 19.60 18.20
C SER A 30 7.71 18.91 17.86
N TYR A 31 7.52 18.40 16.63
CA TYR A 31 6.26 17.79 16.23
C TYR A 31 6.40 16.28 16.12
N ARG A 32 5.65 15.54 16.95
CA ARG A 32 5.41 14.08 16.91
C ARG A 32 6.65 13.20 16.63
N GLY A 33 7.82 13.58 17.18
CA GLY A 33 9.07 12.84 17.03
C GLY A 33 9.84 13.09 15.72
N ILE A 34 9.47 14.08 14.92
CA ILE A 34 10.19 14.43 13.67
C ILE A 34 11.66 14.79 13.96
N GLY A 35 11.94 15.54 15.05
CA GLY A 35 13.32 15.85 15.42
C GLY A 35 14.15 14.61 15.72
N LEU A 36 13.56 13.60 16.36
CA LEU A 36 14.21 12.32 16.61
C LEU A 36 14.42 11.55 15.30
N TYR A 37 13.40 11.48 14.44
CA TYR A 37 13.49 10.86 13.13
C TYR A 37 14.61 11.46 12.27
N LYS A 38 14.73 12.78 12.23
CA LYS A 38 15.81 13.48 11.51
C LYS A 38 17.19 13.18 12.10
N LYS A 39 17.29 13.11 13.43
CA LYS A 39 18.56 12.88 14.13
C LYS A 39 19.07 11.45 13.97
N TYR A 40 18.20 10.45 14.12
CA TYR A 40 18.60 9.05 14.16
C TYR A 40 18.35 8.30 12.82
N GLY A 41 17.55 8.87 11.93
CA GLY A 41 17.04 8.19 10.75
C GLY A 41 15.91 7.20 11.07
N TYR A 42 15.34 7.28 12.27
CA TYR A 42 14.17 6.56 12.77
C TYR A 42 13.71 7.21 14.07
N VAL A 43 12.51 6.89 14.54
CA VAL A 43 12.03 7.34 15.86
C VAL A 43 12.40 6.28 16.91
N PRO A 44 13.33 6.57 17.87
CA PRO A 44 13.69 5.63 18.92
C PRO A 44 12.50 5.31 19.84
N TYR A 45 12.30 4.02 20.20
CA TYR A 45 11.17 3.64 21.04
C TYR A 45 11.33 4.01 22.52
N ASN A 46 12.56 4.25 22.98
CA ASN A 46 12.89 4.56 24.37
C ASN A 46 13.09 6.04 24.67
N VAL A 47 12.92 6.90 23.66
CA VAL A 47 13.00 8.37 23.82
C VAL A 47 11.60 8.94 23.64
N THR A 48 11.04 9.44 24.73
CA THR A 48 9.79 10.17 24.74
C THR A 48 10.09 11.65 24.97
N ASP A 49 9.43 12.49 24.23
CA ASP A 49 9.36 13.92 24.48
C ASP A 49 7.90 14.34 24.73
N GLN A 50 7.69 15.57 25.18
CA GLN A 50 6.35 16.10 25.46
C GLN A 50 5.43 16.14 24.24
N TYR A 51 5.98 15.93 23.03
CA TYR A 51 5.28 15.96 21.75
C TYR A 51 5.14 14.58 21.13
N ASN A 52 5.60 13.53 21.79
CA ASN A 52 5.58 12.14 21.33
C ASN A 52 4.89 11.23 22.37
N SER A 53 3.67 11.58 22.75
CA SER A 53 2.94 10.89 23.81
C SER A 53 2.42 9.52 23.40
N GLU A 54 2.10 9.32 22.10
CA GLU A 54 1.51 8.06 21.62
C GLU A 54 2.53 6.96 21.40
N ASN A 55 3.82 7.21 21.50
CA ASN A 55 4.91 6.30 21.15
C ASN A 55 4.93 5.96 19.64
N TRP A 56 4.31 4.89 19.16
CA TRP A 56 4.23 4.43 17.76
C TRP A 56 5.52 4.61 16.97
N SER A 57 6.64 4.33 17.59
CA SER A 57 7.97 4.65 17.04
C SER A 57 8.24 3.98 15.70
N LEU A 58 7.81 2.73 15.52
CA LEU A 58 7.98 1.99 14.29
C LEU A 58 7.05 2.55 13.20
N SER A 59 5.76 2.70 13.49
CA SER A 59 4.80 3.24 12.54
C SER A 59 5.20 4.63 12.06
N LYS A 60 5.56 5.55 12.98
CA LYS A 60 6.05 6.89 12.63
C LYS A 60 7.27 6.84 11.70
N THR A 61 8.20 5.92 11.93
CA THR A 61 9.39 5.79 11.07
C THR A 61 9.01 5.40 9.64
N LEU A 62 8.09 4.46 9.48
CA LEU A 62 7.66 3.98 8.17
C LEU A 62 6.79 5.01 7.44
N GLU A 63 5.83 5.61 8.13
CA GLU A 63 4.94 6.64 7.59
C GLU A 63 5.72 7.90 7.18
N TYR A 64 6.64 8.37 8.01
CA TYR A 64 7.46 9.54 7.66
C TYR A 64 8.38 9.26 6.46
N ALA A 65 8.86 8.03 6.30
CA ALA A 65 9.64 7.66 5.12
C ALA A 65 8.79 7.72 3.84
N TYR A 66 7.50 7.35 3.90
CA TYR A 66 6.57 7.51 2.78
C TYR A 66 6.19 8.97 2.53
N ASP A 67 5.94 9.74 3.59
CA ASP A 67 5.68 11.18 3.48
C ASP A 67 6.86 11.93 2.84
N ASP A 68 8.09 11.61 3.25
CA ASP A 68 9.31 12.15 2.65
C ASP A 68 9.40 11.81 1.14
N TYR A 69 9.03 10.60 0.75
CA TYR A 69 8.95 10.24 -0.67
C TYR A 69 7.93 11.09 -1.42
N CYS A 70 6.75 11.30 -0.83
CA CYS A 70 5.73 12.17 -1.42
C CYS A 70 6.24 13.59 -1.65
N ILE A 71 6.92 14.17 -0.66
CA ILE A 71 7.54 15.51 -0.77
C ILE A 71 8.59 15.53 -1.90
N ALA A 72 9.46 14.51 -1.94
CA ALA A 72 10.47 14.39 -3.00
C ALA A 72 9.85 14.36 -4.40
N ARG A 73 8.76 13.60 -4.59
CA ARG A 73 8.04 13.51 -5.87
C ARG A 73 7.43 14.84 -6.30
N MET A 74 6.88 15.58 -5.36
CA MET A 74 6.33 16.92 -5.65
C MET A 74 7.42 17.92 -5.99
N ALA A 75 8.52 17.93 -5.22
CA ALA A 75 9.69 18.78 -5.46
C ALA A 75 10.31 18.51 -6.84
N GLU A 76 10.52 17.24 -7.19
CA GLU A 76 11.00 16.81 -8.51
C GLU A 76 10.12 17.35 -9.64
N LYS A 77 8.79 17.20 -9.51
CA LYS A 77 7.82 17.71 -10.51
C LYS A 77 7.84 19.23 -10.63
N LEU A 78 8.11 19.94 -9.55
CA LEU A 78 8.25 21.41 -9.52
C LEU A 78 9.65 21.90 -9.93
N GLY A 79 10.62 21.01 -10.12
CA GLY A 79 11.99 21.31 -10.51
C GLY A 79 12.90 21.73 -9.36
N ASP A 80 12.49 21.54 -8.10
CA ASP A 80 13.31 21.77 -6.91
C ASP A 80 14.17 20.54 -6.60
N LYS A 81 15.32 20.50 -7.25
CA LYS A 81 16.21 19.34 -7.15
C LYS A 81 16.82 19.16 -5.76
N GLU A 82 17.12 20.23 -5.06
CA GLU A 82 17.76 20.16 -3.74
C GLU A 82 16.82 19.51 -2.73
N VAL A 83 15.57 19.98 -2.66
CA VAL A 83 14.52 19.39 -1.83
C VAL A 83 14.24 17.95 -2.25
N ALA A 84 14.16 17.66 -3.56
CA ALA A 84 13.92 16.31 -4.05
C ALA A 84 15.01 15.34 -3.59
N ASP A 85 16.31 15.67 -3.76
CA ASP A 85 17.45 14.82 -3.39
C ASP A 85 17.48 14.55 -1.88
N GLU A 86 17.23 15.58 -1.05
CA GLU A 86 17.17 15.44 0.41
C GLU A 86 16.07 14.46 0.83
N PHE A 87 14.85 14.68 0.35
CA PHE A 87 13.70 13.90 0.76
C PHE A 87 13.69 12.49 0.17
N TYR A 88 14.22 12.26 -1.03
CA TYR A 88 14.50 10.90 -1.53
C TYR A 88 15.50 10.14 -0.65
N LYS A 89 16.51 10.81 -0.09
CA LYS A 89 17.41 10.18 0.88
C LYS A 89 16.68 9.78 2.15
N ARG A 90 15.86 10.68 2.70
CA ARG A 90 15.08 10.44 3.93
C ARG A 90 14.04 9.34 3.73
N SER A 91 13.42 9.24 2.56
CA SER A 91 12.42 8.20 2.25
C SER A 91 12.95 6.76 2.37
N ARG A 92 14.28 6.59 2.42
CA ARG A 92 14.94 5.29 2.62
C ARG A 92 15.16 4.92 4.09
N ASN A 93 14.75 5.76 5.02
CA ASN A 93 14.94 5.55 6.46
C ASN A 93 14.21 4.32 7.01
N TYR A 94 13.18 3.80 6.32
CA TYR A 94 12.55 2.52 6.64
C TYR A 94 13.58 1.38 6.77
N ARG A 95 14.70 1.44 6.07
CA ARG A 95 15.77 0.43 6.11
C ARG A 95 16.45 0.34 7.48
N ASN A 96 16.44 1.43 8.23
CA ASN A 96 17.07 1.50 9.55
C ASN A 96 16.34 0.67 10.61
N VAL A 97 15.08 0.34 10.38
CA VAL A 97 14.25 -0.45 11.31
C VAL A 97 14.03 -1.90 10.84
N TYR A 98 14.60 -2.30 9.70
CA TYR A 98 14.60 -3.70 9.28
C TYR A 98 15.64 -4.50 10.05
N ASN A 99 15.20 -5.54 10.75
CA ASN A 99 16.09 -6.46 11.45
C ASN A 99 16.29 -7.75 10.62
N PRO A 100 17.50 -7.99 10.07
CA PRO A 100 17.75 -9.16 9.23
C PRO A 100 17.69 -10.50 10.00
N VAL A 101 17.79 -10.47 11.35
CA VAL A 101 17.71 -11.67 12.17
C VAL A 101 16.27 -12.15 12.30
N SER A 102 15.34 -11.24 12.63
CA SER A 102 13.90 -11.56 12.70
C SER A 102 13.23 -11.54 11.31
N SER A 103 13.85 -10.89 10.33
CA SER A 103 13.26 -10.59 9.02
C SER A 103 11.98 -9.76 9.10
N PHE A 104 11.87 -8.88 10.11
CA PHE A 104 10.76 -7.95 10.30
C PHE A 104 11.24 -6.52 10.50
N MET A 105 10.33 -5.55 10.28
CA MET A 105 10.50 -4.20 10.80
C MET A 105 10.37 -4.25 12.32
N GLN A 106 11.34 -3.68 13.03
CA GLN A 106 11.45 -3.82 14.48
C GLN A 106 11.87 -2.51 15.12
N PRO A 107 11.23 -2.09 16.22
CA PRO A 107 11.61 -0.87 16.94
C PRO A 107 13.08 -0.87 17.37
N ARG A 108 13.73 0.28 17.31
CA ARG A 108 15.12 0.49 17.80
C ARG A 108 15.18 1.56 18.88
N ASP A 109 16.11 1.43 19.79
CA ASP A 109 16.40 2.42 20.82
C ASP A 109 17.35 3.53 20.32
N ASP A 110 17.64 4.52 21.16
CA ASP A 110 18.54 5.64 20.86
C ASP A 110 20.03 5.25 20.75
N LYS A 111 20.39 4.00 21.06
CA LYS A 111 21.72 3.44 20.88
C LYS A 111 21.82 2.60 19.61
N GLY A 112 20.70 2.41 18.89
CA GLY A 112 20.64 1.62 17.69
C GLY A 112 20.37 0.14 17.91
N GLU A 113 20.08 -0.29 19.13
CA GLU A 113 19.76 -1.67 19.43
C GLU A 113 18.28 -1.98 19.14
N PHE A 114 18.00 -3.12 18.54
CA PHE A 114 16.63 -3.59 18.34
C PHE A 114 15.98 -3.99 19.67
N ILE A 115 14.68 -3.75 19.80
CA ILE A 115 13.92 -4.16 21.00
C ILE A 115 14.06 -5.65 21.23
N ARG A 116 14.27 -6.04 22.48
CA ARG A 116 14.38 -7.47 22.86
C ARG A 116 13.01 -8.13 22.94
N ASN A 117 12.97 -9.45 22.79
CA ASN A 117 11.75 -10.26 22.88
C ASN A 117 10.63 -9.81 21.91
N PHE A 118 11.02 -9.38 20.72
CA PHE A 118 10.07 -9.01 19.69
C PHE A 118 9.34 -10.25 19.16
N SER A 119 8.01 -10.21 19.18
CA SER A 119 7.14 -11.11 18.44
C SER A 119 6.37 -10.30 17.38
N PRO A 120 6.34 -10.73 16.12
CA PRO A 120 5.59 -10.03 15.09
C PRO A 120 4.07 -10.11 15.27
N ASP A 121 3.59 -11.02 16.13
CA ASP A 121 2.18 -11.20 16.45
C ASP A 121 1.69 -10.20 17.51
N ASP A 122 2.61 -9.63 18.29
CA ASP A 122 2.27 -8.78 19.42
C ASP A 122 1.78 -7.40 18.97
N TYR A 123 0.67 -6.99 19.58
CA TYR A 123 0.19 -5.60 19.49
C TYR A 123 0.89 -4.78 20.58
N THR A 124 1.81 -3.92 20.16
CA THR A 124 2.68 -3.17 21.06
C THR A 124 2.45 -1.65 20.92
N PRO A 125 2.80 -0.83 21.92
CA PRO A 125 2.69 0.63 21.82
C PRO A 125 3.62 1.24 20.75
N HIS A 126 4.47 0.44 20.12
CA HIS A 126 5.40 0.91 19.08
C HIS A 126 4.80 0.87 17.67
N ILE A 127 3.70 0.16 17.50
CA ILE A 127 2.99 -0.02 16.22
C ILE A 127 1.56 0.49 16.41
N CYS A 128 1.13 1.38 15.53
CA CYS A 128 -0.22 1.94 15.59
C CYS A 128 -1.24 0.91 15.08
N GLU A 129 -2.22 0.56 15.94
CA GLU A 129 -3.40 -0.25 15.57
C GLU A 129 -3.14 -1.60 14.87
N SER A 130 -1.91 -2.07 14.90
CA SER A 130 -1.46 -3.20 14.10
C SER A 130 -0.36 -3.98 14.82
N ASN A 131 0.05 -5.08 14.23
CA ASN A 131 1.20 -5.86 14.66
C ASN A 131 2.34 -5.84 13.62
N GLY A 132 3.41 -6.57 13.89
CA GLY A 132 4.58 -6.63 13.02
C GLY A 132 4.30 -7.23 11.65
N TRP A 133 3.35 -8.16 11.52
CA TRP A 133 2.93 -8.72 10.23
C TRP A 133 2.24 -7.69 9.35
N GLN A 134 1.34 -6.91 9.92
CA GLN A 134 0.53 -5.94 9.17
C GLN A 134 1.37 -4.73 8.74
N TYR A 135 2.22 -4.21 9.63
CA TYR A 135 3.01 -3.01 9.35
C TYR A 135 4.31 -3.26 8.56
N PHE A 136 4.75 -4.51 8.42
CA PHE A 136 5.96 -4.87 7.66
C PHE A 136 5.95 -4.32 6.23
N TRP A 137 4.78 -4.24 5.61
CA TRP A 137 4.59 -3.89 4.20
C TRP A 137 4.45 -2.38 3.95
N SER A 138 4.46 -1.55 4.99
CA SER A 138 4.31 -0.07 4.89
C SER A 138 5.57 0.59 4.31
N VAL A 139 5.95 0.15 3.10
CA VAL A 139 7.09 0.63 2.29
C VAL A 139 6.63 0.74 0.83
N GLN A 140 5.47 1.35 0.59
CA GLN A 140 4.85 1.45 -0.73
C GLN A 140 5.74 2.16 -1.75
N GLN A 141 6.60 3.05 -1.30
CA GLN A 141 7.51 3.84 -2.13
C GLN A 141 8.72 3.06 -2.69
N ASP A 142 9.08 1.92 -2.10
CA ASP A 142 10.30 1.17 -2.47
C ASP A 142 10.09 -0.35 -2.32
N ILE A 143 9.10 -0.90 -3.04
CA ILE A 143 8.81 -2.33 -3.01
C ILE A 143 10.02 -3.16 -3.48
N ASP A 144 10.73 -2.70 -4.50
CA ASP A 144 11.93 -3.37 -4.99
C ASP A 144 13.04 -3.38 -3.90
N GLY A 145 13.21 -2.28 -3.18
CA GLY A 145 14.11 -2.21 -2.02
C GLY A 145 13.70 -3.13 -0.89
N LEU A 146 12.40 -3.27 -0.62
CA LEU A 146 11.88 -4.20 0.37
C LEU A 146 12.10 -5.67 -0.05
N ILE A 147 11.93 -6.00 -1.33
CA ILE A 147 12.26 -7.31 -1.90
C ILE A 147 13.75 -7.64 -1.69
N VAL A 148 14.63 -6.68 -1.95
CA VAL A 148 16.09 -6.86 -1.72
C VAL A 148 16.38 -7.08 -0.24
N LEU A 149 15.78 -6.31 0.67
CA LEU A 149 15.97 -6.47 2.12
C LEU A 149 15.53 -7.85 2.62
N THR A 150 14.45 -8.38 2.07
CA THR A 150 13.95 -9.73 2.44
C THR A 150 14.77 -10.87 1.85
N GLY A 151 15.73 -10.58 0.99
CA GLY A 151 16.60 -11.58 0.36
C GLY A 151 16.10 -12.11 -0.98
N GLY A 152 15.29 -11.30 -1.68
CA GLY A 152 14.83 -11.56 -3.05
C GLY A 152 13.38 -12.00 -3.17
N LYS A 153 12.92 -12.08 -4.42
CA LYS A 153 11.51 -12.34 -4.76
C LYS A 153 10.94 -13.61 -4.12
N GLU A 154 11.72 -14.67 -4.06
CA GLU A 154 11.25 -15.95 -3.49
C GLU A 154 10.94 -15.83 -1.98
N ARG A 155 11.86 -15.26 -1.20
CA ARG A 155 11.65 -15.05 0.23
C ARG A 155 10.54 -14.03 0.51
N PHE A 156 10.45 -13.01 -0.30
CA PHE A 156 9.35 -12.04 -0.22
C PHE A 156 7.99 -12.71 -0.48
N ALA A 157 7.89 -13.55 -1.52
CA ALA A 157 6.69 -14.32 -1.82
C ALA A 157 6.30 -15.29 -0.70
N GLN A 158 7.29 -16.00 -0.11
CA GLN A 158 7.07 -16.88 1.03
C GLN A 158 6.55 -16.11 2.26
N LYS A 159 7.07 -14.91 2.51
CA LYS A 159 6.60 -14.06 3.60
C LYS A 159 5.18 -13.55 3.37
N LEU A 160 4.84 -13.16 2.13
CA LEU A 160 3.45 -12.83 1.75
C LEU A 160 2.52 -14.03 1.98
N ASP A 161 2.90 -15.22 1.49
CA ASP A 161 2.10 -16.43 1.70
C ASP A 161 1.90 -16.71 3.19
N SER A 162 2.96 -16.56 3.99
CA SER A 162 2.87 -16.73 5.44
C SER A 162 1.87 -15.75 6.06
N MET A 163 1.86 -14.50 5.67
CA MET A 163 0.89 -13.52 6.17
C MET A 163 -0.56 -13.97 5.95
N PHE A 164 -0.88 -14.54 4.79
CA PHE A 164 -2.25 -14.97 4.48
C PHE A 164 -2.63 -16.36 5.00
N THR A 165 -1.67 -17.14 5.48
CA THR A 165 -1.90 -18.52 5.93
C THR A 165 -1.60 -18.76 7.39
N TYR A 166 -0.79 -17.92 8.01
CA TYR A 166 -0.44 -18.03 9.42
C TYR A 166 -1.59 -17.53 10.30
N ASN A 167 -2.15 -18.44 11.09
CA ASN A 167 -3.14 -18.11 12.11
C ASN A 167 -2.50 -18.31 13.47
N PRO A 168 -2.40 -17.25 14.29
CA PRO A 168 -2.06 -17.43 15.70
C PRO A 168 -3.16 -18.28 16.38
N SER A 169 -2.87 -18.78 17.58
CA SER A 169 -3.84 -19.59 18.35
C SER A 169 -5.18 -18.85 18.48
N ALA A 170 -6.28 -19.59 18.32
CA ALA A 170 -7.64 -19.05 18.33
C ALA A 170 -8.10 -18.45 19.68
N ASP A 171 -7.23 -18.45 20.69
CA ASP A 171 -7.51 -18.03 22.06
C ASP A 171 -7.10 -16.58 22.38
N ASP A 172 -6.44 -15.88 21.43
CA ASP A 172 -6.03 -14.49 21.64
C ASP A 172 -7.16 -13.53 21.24
N GLU A 173 -7.60 -12.68 22.18
CA GLU A 173 -8.49 -11.56 21.88
C GLU A 173 -7.77 -10.57 20.95
N LEU A 174 -8.26 -10.45 19.73
CA LEU A 174 -7.71 -9.49 18.76
C LEU A 174 -8.17 -8.07 19.12
N PRO A 175 -7.31 -7.06 18.94
CA PRO A 175 -7.69 -5.66 19.07
C PRO A 175 -8.84 -5.28 18.14
N ILE A 176 -9.59 -4.25 18.51
CA ILE A 176 -10.76 -3.75 17.78
C ILE A 176 -10.48 -3.43 16.31
N PHE A 177 -9.26 -3.08 15.96
CA PHE A 177 -8.83 -2.76 14.59
C PHE A 177 -8.50 -4.00 13.74
N SER A 178 -8.34 -5.17 14.36
CA SER A 178 -7.96 -6.41 13.67
C SER A 178 -9.21 -7.18 13.24
N THR A 179 -9.87 -6.68 12.22
CA THR A 179 -11.11 -7.24 11.67
C THR A 179 -10.92 -7.64 10.21
N GLY A 180 -11.83 -8.48 9.68
CA GLY A 180 -11.72 -8.99 8.31
C GLY A 180 -10.44 -9.80 8.08
N MET A 181 -10.07 -10.64 9.04
CA MET A 181 -8.80 -11.37 9.04
C MET A 181 -8.76 -12.49 8.01
N ILE A 182 -7.64 -12.54 7.27
CA ILE A 182 -7.23 -13.68 6.43
C ILE A 182 -5.77 -13.99 6.82
N GLY A 183 -5.57 -14.95 7.69
CA GLY A 183 -4.27 -15.09 8.38
C GLY A 183 -3.98 -13.84 9.22
N GLN A 184 -2.84 -13.23 8.99
CA GLN A 184 -2.45 -11.95 9.62
C GLN A 184 -2.87 -10.70 8.80
N TYR A 185 -3.40 -10.89 7.59
CA TYR A 185 -3.97 -9.81 6.80
C TYR A 185 -5.27 -9.32 7.44
N ALA A 186 -5.32 -8.06 7.88
CA ALA A 186 -6.46 -7.43 8.52
C ALA A 186 -7.13 -6.43 7.55
N HIS A 187 -8.15 -6.86 6.80
CA HIS A 187 -8.76 -5.99 5.80
C HIS A 187 -9.48 -4.78 6.42
N GLY A 188 -9.93 -4.88 7.65
CA GLY A 188 -10.62 -3.80 8.36
C GLY A 188 -9.72 -2.63 8.75
N ASN A 189 -8.43 -2.66 8.46
CA ASN A 189 -7.49 -1.56 8.75
C ASN A 189 -6.55 -1.28 7.57
N GLU A 190 -6.27 -0.02 7.29
CA GLU A 190 -5.57 0.48 6.11
C GLU A 190 -4.16 -0.04 5.88
N PRO A 191 -3.32 -0.32 6.89
CA PRO A 191 -1.98 -0.87 6.66
C PRO A 191 -1.95 -2.13 5.79
N SER A 192 -3.06 -2.87 5.74
CA SER A 192 -3.18 -4.09 4.95
C SER A 192 -3.64 -3.88 3.50
N HIS A 193 -4.27 -2.75 3.15
CA HIS A 193 -5.04 -2.58 1.91
C HIS A 193 -4.24 -2.80 0.62
N HIS A 194 -2.98 -2.42 0.58
CA HIS A 194 -2.12 -2.57 -0.60
C HIS A 194 -1.46 -3.96 -0.68
N VAL A 195 -1.42 -4.71 0.42
CA VAL A 195 -0.57 -5.92 0.55
C VAL A 195 -0.94 -7.02 -0.42
N ILE A 196 -2.23 -7.23 -0.69
CA ILE A 196 -2.71 -8.21 -1.69
C ILE A 196 -2.06 -8.00 -3.06
N TYR A 197 -1.84 -6.74 -3.44
CA TYR A 197 -1.31 -6.38 -4.76
C TYR A 197 0.21 -6.57 -4.90
N LEU A 198 0.91 -6.80 -3.78
CA LEU A 198 2.36 -7.03 -3.77
C LEU A 198 2.78 -8.36 -4.40
N PHE A 199 1.86 -9.32 -4.55
CA PHE A 199 2.15 -10.55 -5.30
C PHE A 199 2.49 -10.28 -6.77
N ASN A 200 2.03 -9.16 -7.36
CA ASN A 200 2.42 -8.78 -8.72
C ASN A 200 3.93 -8.47 -8.83
N ALA A 201 4.52 -7.89 -7.78
CA ALA A 201 5.95 -7.55 -7.77
C ALA A 201 6.87 -8.79 -7.72
N VAL A 202 6.32 -9.95 -7.35
CA VAL A 202 7.02 -11.24 -7.29
C VAL A 202 6.51 -12.24 -8.33
N ASP A 203 5.91 -11.74 -9.41
CA ASP A 203 5.46 -12.51 -10.58
C ASP A 203 4.42 -13.60 -10.25
N GLN A 204 3.59 -13.37 -9.22
CA GLN A 204 2.52 -14.27 -8.79
C GLN A 204 1.12 -13.61 -8.83
N PRO A 205 0.70 -13.00 -9.97
CA PRO A 205 -0.53 -12.21 -10.05
C PRO A 205 -1.80 -13.01 -9.74
N TRP A 206 -1.77 -14.31 -9.94
CA TRP A 206 -2.91 -15.17 -9.60
C TRP A 206 -3.25 -15.16 -8.11
N LYS A 207 -2.27 -14.90 -7.23
CA LYS A 207 -2.52 -14.77 -5.79
C LYS A 207 -3.19 -13.43 -5.49
N THR A 208 -2.75 -12.34 -6.13
CA THR A 208 -3.47 -11.05 -6.08
C THR A 208 -4.93 -11.25 -6.48
N GLN A 209 -5.19 -11.92 -7.61
CA GLN A 209 -6.53 -12.15 -8.12
C GLN A 209 -7.37 -12.98 -7.14
N LYS A 210 -6.82 -14.07 -6.63
CA LYS A 210 -7.47 -14.94 -5.65
C LYS A 210 -7.88 -14.20 -4.38
N TYR A 211 -6.94 -13.45 -3.79
CA TYR A 211 -7.21 -12.77 -2.53
C TYR A 211 -8.08 -11.53 -2.71
N ALA A 212 -7.91 -10.77 -3.79
CA ALA A 212 -8.79 -9.64 -4.09
C ALA A 212 -10.24 -10.10 -4.32
N ALA A 213 -10.45 -11.17 -5.11
CA ALA A 213 -11.77 -11.77 -5.31
C ALA A 213 -12.39 -12.27 -3.99
N ARG A 214 -11.58 -12.89 -3.13
CA ARG A 214 -12.01 -13.38 -1.82
C ARG A 214 -12.47 -12.22 -0.93
N VAL A 215 -11.66 -11.20 -0.77
CA VAL A 215 -11.98 -10.03 0.06
C VAL A 215 -13.26 -9.36 -0.42
N MET A 216 -13.37 -9.05 -1.72
CA MET A 216 -14.56 -8.39 -2.27
C MET A 216 -15.84 -9.18 -2.07
N ARG A 217 -15.78 -10.51 -2.07
CA ARG A 217 -16.96 -11.38 -1.98
C ARG A 217 -17.31 -11.80 -0.55
N GLU A 218 -16.33 -11.90 0.34
CA GLU A 218 -16.52 -12.41 1.70
C GLU A 218 -16.61 -11.30 2.74
N LEU A 219 -15.91 -10.17 2.54
CA LEU A 219 -15.78 -9.12 3.55
C LEU A 219 -16.60 -7.86 3.25
N TYR A 220 -17.30 -7.82 2.12
CA TYR A 220 -18.26 -6.76 1.78
C TYR A 220 -19.65 -7.35 1.56
N GLN A 221 -20.64 -6.73 2.16
CA GLN A 221 -22.03 -7.20 2.10
C GLN A 221 -22.98 -6.04 1.79
N ASN A 222 -24.06 -6.32 1.05
CA ASN A 222 -25.10 -5.34 0.73
C ASN A 222 -26.08 -5.16 1.91
N THR A 223 -25.56 -4.71 3.04
CA THR A 223 -26.32 -4.43 4.27
C THR A 223 -25.78 -3.15 4.92
N PRO A 224 -26.54 -2.48 5.82
CA PRO A 224 -26.04 -1.32 6.55
C PRO A 224 -24.74 -1.57 7.35
N ALA A 225 -24.52 -2.81 7.81
CA ALA A 225 -23.30 -3.23 8.52
C ALA A 225 -22.39 -4.08 7.61
N GLY A 226 -22.34 -3.76 6.32
CA GLY A 226 -21.68 -4.59 5.29
C GLY A 226 -20.17 -4.46 5.19
N LEU A 227 -19.53 -3.63 6.00
CA LEU A 227 -18.07 -3.48 6.07
C LEU A 227 -17.52 -4.29 7.23
N CYS A 228 -16.35 -4.88 7.07
CA CYS A 228 -15.69 -5.67 8.12
C CYS A 228 -14.87 -4.81 9.10
N GLY A 229 -14.77 -3.51 8.89
CA GLY A 229 -14.08 -2.53 9.74
C GLY A 229 -14.74 -1.17 9.63
N ASN A 230 -14.08 -0.13 10.15
CA ASN A 230 -14.51 1.25 9.98
C ASN A 230 -14.43 1.65 8.51
N GLU A 231 -15.32 2.56 8.08
CA GLU A 231 -15.33 3.06 6.70
C GLU A 231 -14.15 4.01 6.40
N ASP A 232 -13.73 4.74 7.43
CA ASP A 232 -12.58 5.67 7.46
C ASP A 232 -12.54 6.66 6.29
N CYS A 233 -13.55 7.53 6.29
CA CYS A 233 -13.67 8.66 5.36
C CYS A 233 -13.65 8.27 3.88
N GLY A 234 -14.16 7.10 3.55
CA GLY A 234 -14.26 6.60 2.17
C GLY A 234 -13.20 5.58 1.76
N GLN A 235 -12.24 5.26 2.63
CA GLN A 235 -11.12 4.37 2.27
C GLN A 235 -11.60 2.94 1.97
N MET A 236 -12.49 2.38 2.79
CA MET A 236 -13.02 1.03 2.57
C MET A 236 -13.85 0.94 1.28
N SER A 237 -14.70 1.93 1.04
CA SER A 237 -15.50 2.02 -0.19
C SER A 237 -14.63 2.24 -1.41
N ALA A 238 -13.61 3.10 -1.33
CA ALA A 238 -12.67 3.34 -2.41
C ALA A 238 -11.89 2.07 -2.76
N TRP A 239 -11.42 1.32 -1.75
CA TRP A 239 -10.75 0.04 -1.97
C TRP A 239 -11.62 -0.92 -2.75
N TYR A 240 -12.90 -1.06 -2.34
CA TYR A 240 -13.85 -1.95 -3.03
C TYR A 240 -14.08 -1.53 -4.48
N VAL A 241 -14.31 -0.24 -4.73
CA VAL A 241 -14.58 0.27 -6.09
C VAL A 241 -13.38 0.08 -7.00
N PHE A 242 -12.17 0.44 -6.56
CA PHE A 242 -10.95 0.21 -7.33
C PHE A 242 -10.72 -1.28 -7.59
N SER A 243 -10.81 -2.11 -6.56
CA SER A 243 -10.60 -3.55 -6.68
C SER A 243 -11.65 -4.20 -7.57
N ALA A 244 -12.91 -3.77 -7.51
CA ALA A 244 -13.99 -4.25 -8.37
C ALA A 244 -13.77 -3.88 -9.86
N MET A 245 -13.11 -2.75 -10.13
CA MET A 245 -12.64 -2.36 -11.46
C MET A 245 -11.42 -3.16 -11.91
N GLY A 246 -10.80 -3.94 -11.03
CA GLY A 246 -9.70 -4.83 -11.34
C GLY A 246 -8.30 -4.23 -11.12
N PHE A 247 -8.15 -3.18 -10.33
CA PHE A 247 -6.86 -2.57 -10.02
C PHE A 247 -6.86 -1.79 -8.71
N TYR A 248 -5.67 -1.49 -8.16
CA TYR A 248 -5.52 -0.71 -6.92
C TYR A 248 -4.16 0.04 -6.89
N PRO A 249 -4.10 1.28 -6.38
CA PRO A 249 -2.85 2.02 -6.25
C PRO A 249 -2.07 1.55 -5.01
N VAL A 250 -1.00 0.77 -5.20
CA VAL A 250 -0.06 0.40 -4.13
C VAL A 250 0.67 1.65 -3.63
N ASP A 251 1.16 2.45 -4.57
CA ASP A 251 1.75 3.77 -4.33
C ASP A 251 0.89 4.84 -5.03
N PRO A 252 0.02 5.55 -4.29
CA PRO A 252 -0.87 6.56 -4.88
C PRO A 252 -0.14 7.65 -5.67
N VAL A 253 1.00 8.12 -5.18
CA VAL A 253 1.77 9.19 -5.86
C VAL A 253 2.61 8.67 -7.04
N GLY A 254 2.72 7.35 -7.19
CA GLY A 254 3.38 6.70 -8.32
C GLY A 254 2.61 6.77 -9.63
N GLY A 255 1.31 7.09 -9.58
CA GLY A 255 0.44 7.19 -10.75
C GLY A 255 0.18 5.85 -11.46
N LYS A 256 0.47 4.72 -10.80
CA LYS A 256 0.26 3.35 -11.28
C LYS A 256 -0.74 2.64 -10.39
N TYR A 257 -1.58 1.83 -11.01
CA TYR A 257 -2.57 0.99 -10.35
C TYR A 257 -2.28 -0.46 -10.69
N GLU A 258 -1.86 -1.25 -9.72
CA GLU A 258 -1.55 -2.68 -9.91
C GLU A 258 -2.82 -3.46 -10.24
N ILE A 259 -2.74 -4.34 -11.24
CA ILE A 259 -3.87 -5.12 -11.73
C ILE A 259 -4.17 -6.24 -10.74
N GLY A 260 -5.43 -6.32 -10.32
CA GLY A 260 -6.01 -7.40 -9.52
C GLY A 260 -6.95 -8.25 -10.36
N THR A 261 -8.24 -8.30 -9.96
CA THR A 261 -9.28 -9.02 -10.72
C THR A 261 -10.57 -8.20 -10.73
N PRO A 262 -11.21 -8.00 -11.89
CA PRO A 262 -12.51 -7.35 -11.93
C PRO A 262 -13.59 -8.20 -11.26
N LEU A 263 -14.63 -7.54 -10.73
CA LEU A 263 -15.75 -8.20 -10.04
C LEU A 263 -17.00 -8.31 -10.91
N TYR A 264 -17.18 -7.40 -11.86
CA TYR A 264 -18.38 -7.28 -12.69
C TYR A 264 -18.05 -7.43 -14.18
N PRO A 265 -19.00 -7.93 -14.99
CA PRO A 265 -18.77 -8.10 -16.45
C PRO A 265 -18.48 -6.80 -17.20
N GLU A 266 -19.05 -5.70 -16.71
CA GLU A 266 -18.81 -4.36 -17.26
C GLU A 266 -18.87 -3.33 -16.14
N MET A 267 -17.91 -2.40 -16.13
CA MET A 267 -17.93 -1.20 -15.30
C MET A 267 -17.54 0.02 -16.14
N LYS A 268 -18.19 1.15 -15.89
CA LYS A 268 -17.93 2.42 -16.57
C LYS A 268 -17.68 3.53 -15.57
N MET A 269 -16.62 4.29 -15.81
CA MET A 269 -16.31 5.50 -15.07
C MET A 269 -16.45 6.69 -16.02
N HIS A 270 -17.39 7.58 -15.73
CA HIS A 270 -17.55 8.84 -16.46
C HIS A 270 -16.53 9.84 -15.95
N LEU A 271 -15.71 10.33 -16.86
CA LEU A 271 -14.57 11.19 -16.58
C LEU A 271 -14.87 12.64 -16.97
N PRO A 272 -14.12 13.61 -16.44
CA PRO A 272 -14.17 14.99 -16.92
C PRO A 272 -13.97 15.09 -18.44
N GLY A 273 -14.61 16.06 -19.06
CA GLY A 273 -14.52 16.26 -20.52
C GLY A 273 -15.34 15.27 -21.35
N GLY A 274 -16.26 14.52 -20.73
CA GLY A 274 -17.17 13.59 -21.44
C GLY A 274 -16.52 12.27 -21.86
N LYS A 275 -15.30 11.98 -21.42
CA LYS A 275 -14.63 10.70 -21.62
C LYS A 275 -15.25 9.61 -20.73
N THR A 276 -15.08 8.37 -21.11
CA THR A 276 -15.51 7.21 -20.30
C THR A 276 -14.41 6.16 -20.30
N PHE A 277 -13.95 5.80 -19.12
CA PHE A 277 -13.09 4.62 -18.93
C PHE A 277 -13.98 3.39 -18.72
N THR A 278 -13.75 2.35 -19.48
CA THR A 278 -14.58 1.14 -19.47
C THR A 278 -13.74 -0.08 -19.14
N VAL A 279 -14.18 -0.86 -18.16
CA VAL A 279 -13.64 -2.19 -17.86
C VAL A 279 -14.61 -3.23 -18.40
N LEU A 280 -14.09 -4.20 -19.16
CA LEU A 280 -14.86 -5.31 -19.72
C LEU A 280 -14.25 -6.65 -19.27
N ALA A 281 -15.07 -7.47 -18.63
CA ALA A 281 -14.71 -8.82 -18.18
C ALA A 281 -15.93 -9.77 -18.33
N PRO A 282 -16.43 -10.02 -19.55
CA PRO A 282 -17.74 -10.66 -19.77
C PRO A 282 -17.87 -12.07 -19.18
N ALA A 283 -16.75 -12.79 -19.00
CA ALA A 283 -16.73 -14.14 -18.43
C ALA A 283 -16.43 -14.17 -16.92
N VAL A 284 -16.33 -13.02 -16.24
CA VAL A 284 -16.03 -12.99 -14.79
C VAL A 284 -17.16 -13.66 -14.00
N SER A 285 -16.78 -14.52 -13.05
CA SER A 285 -17.70 -15.17 -12.10
C SER A 285 -16.98 -15.44 -10.78
N LYS A 286 -17.61 -16.17 -9.88
CA LYS A 286 -16.95 -16.63 -8.65
C LYS A 286 -15.82 -17.60 -8.97
N GLU A 287 -16.01 -18.48 -9.93
CA GLU A 287 -15.05 -19.47 -10.40
C GLU A 287 -14.01 -18.83 -11.35
N ASN A 288 -14.48 -18.00 -12.29
CA ASN A 288 -13.65 -17.33 -13.28
C ASN A 288 -13.09 -16.01 -12.72
N CYS A 289 -12.20 -16.08 -11.75
CA CYS A 289 -11.55 -14.93 -11.16
C CYS A 289 -10.10 -14.73 -11.61
N TYR A 290 -9.57 -15.62 -12.45
CA TYR A 290 -8.19 -15.54 -12.91
C TYR A 290 -8.10 -14.95 -14.32
N ILE A 291 -7.22 -13.97 -14.46
CA ILE A 291 -6.95 -13.32 -15.74
C ILE A 291 -6.10 -14.23 -16.62
N GLN A 292 -6.55 -14.42 -17.86
CA GLN A 292 -5.85 -15.17 -18.90
C GLN A 292 -5.11 -14.25 -19.87
N SER A 293 -5.73 -13.14 -20.24
CA SER A 293 -5.12 -12.09 -21.07
C SER A 293 -5.72 -10.74 -20.77
N VAL A 294 -4.97 -9.69 -21.10
CA VAL A 294 -5.39 -8.29 -20.92
C VAL A 294 -5.20 -7.52 -22.22
N LYS A 295 -6.18 -6.66 -22.56
CA LYS A 295 -6.07 -5.72 -23.67
C LYS A 295 -6.38 -4.30 -23.18
N LEU A 296 -5.70 -3.34 -23.80
CA LEU A 296 -6.00 -1.92 -23.65
C LEU A 296 -6.30 -1.35 -25.03
N ASN A 297 -7.52 -0.82 -25.21
CA ASN A 297 -8.00 -0.30 -26.50
C ASN A 297 -7.83 -1.34 -27.64
N GLY A 298 -8.20 -2.59 -27.37
CA GLY A 298 -8.15 -3.70 -28.32
C GLY A 298 -6.75 -4.27 -28.61
N LYS A 299 -5.68 -3.74 -28.01
CA LYS A 299 -4.30 -4.20 -28.18
C LYS A 299 -3.87 -5.01 -26.96
N ASN A 300 -3.08 -6.06 -27.16
CA ASN A 300 -2.50 -6.83 -26.06
C ASN A 300 -1.73 -5.90 -25.11
N TYR A 301 -1.94 -6.10 -23.81
CA TYR A 301 -1.35 -5.29 -22.76
C TYR A 301 -0.44 -6.15 -21.90
N ASP A 302 0.85 -5.77 -21.83
CA ASP A 302 1.93 -6.57 -21.25
C ASP A 302 2.48 -6.03 -19.92
N LYS A 303 1.67 -5.23 -19.20
CA LYS A 303 2.06 -4.64 -17.91
C LYS A 303 1.20 -5.18 -16.78
N SER A 304 1.77 -5.28 -15.58
CA SER A 304 1.06 -5.65 -14.36
C SER A 304 0.23 -4.51 -13.75
N TYR A 305 0.26 -3.32 -14.34
CA TYR A 305 -0.40 -2.11 -13.86
C TYR A 305 -1.01 -1.30 -15.02
N ILE A 306 -2.00 -0.46 -14.70
CA ILE A 306 -2.50 0.59 -15.60
C ILE A 306 -2.09 1.96 -15.01
N THR A 307 -1.84 2.96 -15.86
CA THR A 307 -1.48 4.31 -15.40
C THR A 307 -2.70 5.22 -15.24
N HIS A 308 -2.56 6.23 -14.38
CA HIS A 308 -3.59 7.25 -14.21
C HIS A 308 -3.96 7.93 -15.54
N GLU A 309 -2.97 8.25 -16.37
CA GLU A 309 -3.17 8.85 -17.69
C GLU A 309 -4.02 7.97 -18.61
N GLN A 310 -3.73 6.66 -18.67
CA GLN A 310 -4.50 5.71 -19.47
C GLN A 310 -5.96 5.63 -19.02
N ILE A 311 -6.22 5.71 -17.72
CA ILE A 311 -7.58 5.78 -17.18
C ILE A 311 -8.25 7.10 -17.63
N MET A 312 -7.59 8.23 -17.41
CA MET A 312 -8.13 9.56 -17.69
C MET A 312 -8.29 9.84 -19.19
N ASP A 313 -7.61 9.08 -20.05
CA ASP A 313 -7.83 9.14 -21.51
C ASP A 313 -9.14 8.49 -21.97
N GLY A 314 -9.83 7.77 -21.08
CA GLY A 314 -11.09 7.12 -21.40
C GLY A 314 -10.88 5.80 -22.15
N SER A 315 -9.86 5.05 -21.77
CA SER A 315 -9.51 3.77 -22.39
C SER A 315 -10.56 2.68 -22.14
N VAL A 316 -10.56 1.67 -23.01
CA VAL A 316 -11.26 0.39 -22.82
C VAL A 316 -10.26 -0.65 -22.34
N PHE A 317 -10.50 -1.21 -21.16
CA PHE A 317 -9.64 -2.18 -20.49
C PHE A 317 -10.34 -3.53 -20.43
N GLU A 318 -9.84 -4.50 -21.17
CA GLU A 318 -10.53 -5.78 -21.43
C GLU A 318 -9.76 -6.92 -20.77
N PHE A 319 -10.48 -7.77 -20.06
CA PHE A 319 -9.96 -8.95 -19.39
C PHE A 319 -10.61 -10.23 -19.94
N GLU A 320 -9.78 -11.17 -20.34
CA GLU A 320 -10.20 -12.54 -20.55
C GLU A 320 -10.05 -13.30 -19.24
N MET A 321 -11.14 -13.90 -18.76
CA MET A 321 -11.21 -14.53 -17.45
C MET A 321 -11.33 -16.04 -17.55
N GLY A 322 -10.74 -16.78 -16.60
CA GLY A 322 -10.80 -18.23 -16.50
C GLY A 322 -10.87 -18.74 -15.07
N ASP A 323 -11.11 -20.05 -14.91
CA ASP A 323 -11.27 -20.75 -13.64
C ASP A 323 -9.96 -21.24 -13.00
N LYS A 324 -8.84 -21.10 -13.71
CA LYS A 324 -7.51 -21.53 -13.25
C LYS A 324 -6.51 -20.40 -13.42
N PRO A 325 -5.49 -20.35 -12.54
CA PRO A 325 -4.36 -19.45 -12.73
C PRO A 325 -3.79 -19.56 -14.13
N GLY A 326 -3.83 -18.45 -14.89
CA GLY A 326 -3.16 -18.33 -16.18
C GLY A 326 -1.66 -18.12 -16.02
N GLN A 327 -0.92 -18.16 -17.14
CA GLN A 327 0.42 -17.61 -17.17
C GLN A 327 0.33 -16.09 -16.98
N ALA A 328 1.38 -15.48 -16.40
CA ALA A 328 1.45 -14.02 -16.31
C ALA A 328 1.35 -13.43 -17.73
N TRP A 329 0.40 -12.54 -17.95
CA TRP A 329 0.20 -11.84 -19.24
C TRP A 329 1.23 -10.74 -19.48
N TYR A 330 2.02 -10.41 -18.47
CA TYR A 330 3.07 -9.39 -18.52
C TYR A 330 4.47 -10.01 -18.40
N SER A 331 5.46 -9.28 -18.88
CA SER A 331 6.85 -9.66 -18.68
C SER A 331 7.26 -9.46 -17.21
N PRO A 332 7.96 -10.42 -16.60
CA PRO A 332 8.48 -10.29 -15.24
C PRO A 332 9.29 -8.98 -15.07
N ARG A 333 9.14 -8.34 -13.90
CA ARG A 333 9.92 -7.14 -13.53
C ARG A 333 11.37 -7.48 -13.23
#